data_7e75c50f4b3fd2c4bcedca4972be9d74
#
_entry.id   7e75c50f4b3fd2c4bcedca4972be9d74
#
_cell.length_a   1.000
_cell.length_b   1.000
_cell.length_c   1.000
_cell.angle_alpha   90.00
_cell.angle_beta   90.00
_cell.angle_gamma   90.00
#
_symmetry.space_group_name_H-M   'P 1'
#
loop_
_entity.id
_entity.type
_entity.pdbx_description
1 polymer ?
#
loop_
_entity_poly.entity_id
_entity_poly.type
_entity_poly.pdbx_seq_one_letter_code
_entity_poly.pdbx_strand_id
1 'polypeptide(L)'
;LGDVYKRQVWDAEQLEEGVIQFNYTSADGEEGFPGNLEVEMTYRLEEEENAIVIEYRATTDKATVVNLTNHGFFNLAGTANPTPTVENNIVTINADFYTPIDEVSIPTGEIAKVEGTPMDFRTPHTVGERINDKFQQLIYGAGYDHCYVLNKAETGSLDLAATCKEPNSGRTMEVYT
;
A
#
# COMPACT_ATOMS: atom_id res chain seq x y z
N LEU A 1 -16.83 4.63 0.42
CA LEU A 1 -16.03 3.46 0.04
C LEU A 1 -15.22 2.87 1.21
N GLY A 2 -15.16 3.52 2.35
CA GLY A 2 -14.03 3.33 3.25
C GLY A 2 -13.97 2.04 4.06
N ASP A 3 -15.00 1.26 4.26
CA ASP A 3 -14.97 0.27 5.34
C ASP A 3 -15.28 -1.17 4.95
N VAL A 4 -15.55 -1.46 3.70
CA VAL A 4 -15.97 -2.80 3.28
C VAL A 4 -14.83 -3.82 3.41
N TYR A 5 -13.62 -3.48 3.05
CA TYR A 5 -12.45 -4.36 3.14
C TYR A 5 -12.14 -4.85 4.56
N LYS A 6 -12.59 -4.14 5.59
CA LYS A 6 -12.42 -4.54 7.01
C LYS A 6 -13.46 -5.56 7.49
N ARG A 7 -14.50 -5.82 6.71
CA ARG A 7 -15.66 -6.62 7.13
C ARG A 7 -15.77 -7.95 6.42
N GLN A 8 -14.93 -8.19 5.43
CA GLN A 8 -14.87 -9.46 4.72
C GLN A 8 -14.31 -10.53 5.64
N VAL A 9 -14.95 -11.69 5.66
CA VAL A 9 -14.48 -12.87 6.39
C VAL A 9 -13.82 -13.80 5.36
N TRP A 10 -12.53 -13.99 5.52
CA TRP A 10 -11.73 -14.84 4.65
C TRP A 10 -11.55 -16.21 5.29
N ASP A 11 -11.61 -17.25 4.49
CA ASP A 11 -11.18 -18.57 4.89
C ASP A 11 -9.66 -18.65 4.87
N ALA A 12 -9.06 -19.11 5.97
CA ALA A 12 -7.60 -19.16 6.12
C ALA A 12 -7.13 -20.60 6.26
N GLU A 13 -6.09 -20.96 5.53
CA GLU A 13 -5.44 -22.27 5.58
C GLU A 13 -3.92 -22.10 5.69
N GLN A 14 -3.30 -22.78 6.62
CA GLN A 14 -1.85 -22.88 6.67
C GLN A 14 -1.42 -24.04 5.76
N LEU A 15 -0.78 -23.71 4.64
CA LEU A 15 -0.34 -24.71 3.67
C LEU A 15 0.91 -25.46 4.12
N GLU A 16 1.85 -24.71 4.72
CA GLU A 16 3.10 -25.21 5.30
C GLU A 16 3.64 -24.21 6.32
N GLU A 17 4.77 -24.53 6.96
CA GLU A 17 5.43 -23.58 7.87
C GLU A 17 5.83 -22.30 7.12
N GLY A 18 5.46 -21.14 7.67
CA GLY A 18 5.72 -19.83 7.04
C GLY A 18 4.82 -19.48 5.87
N VAL A 19 3.85 -20.34 5.47
CA VAL A 19 2.95 -20.07 4.36
C VAL A 19 1.49 -20.19 4.78
N ILE A 20 0.74 -19.11 4.60
CA ILE A 20 -0.70 -19.07 4.87
C ILE A 20 -1.45 -18.56 3.62
N GLN A 21 -2.54 -19.22 3.27
CA GLN A 21 -3.42 -18.82 2.19
C GLN A 21 -4.76 -18.34 2.75
N PHE A 22 -5.27 -17.27 2.16
CA PHE A 22 -6.59 -16.74 2.42
C PHE A 22 -7.42 -16.84 1.14
N ASN A 23 -8.66 -17.31 1.28
CA ASN A 23 -9.58 -17.47 0.18
C ASN A 23 -10.85 -16.66 0.45
N TYR A 24 -11.34 -15.99 -0.58
CA TYR A 24 -12.58 -15.22 -0.52
C TYR A 24 -13.32 -15.31 -1.86
N THR A 25 -14.64 -15.46 -1.80
CA THR A 25 -15.51 -15.36 -2.96
C THR A 25 -16.43 -14.15 -2.80
N SER A 26 -16.20 -13.12 -3.63
CA SER A 26 -17.13 -12.00 -3.77
C SER A 26 -18.25 -12.43 -4.72
N ALA A 27 -19.48 -12.52 -4.20
CA ALA A 27 -20.63 -12.97 -4.98
C ALA A 27 -21.06 -11.93 -6.00
N ASP A 28 -21.70 -12.38 -7.11
CA ASP A 28 -22.27 -11.49 -8.14
C ASP A 28 -23.18 -10.43 -7.52
N GLY A 29 -22.85 -9.16 -7.71
CA GLY A 29 -23.56 -8.01 -7.17
C GLY A 29 -23.09 -7.52 -5.80
N GLU A 30 -22.11 -8.17 -5.15
CA GLU A 30 -21.50 -7.65 -3.94
C GLU A 30 -20.90 -6.27 -4.21
N GLU A 31 -21.25 -5.28 -3.38
CA GLU A 31 -20.86 -3.86 -3.52
C GLU A 31 -21.13 -3.27 -4.93
N GLY A 32 -22.04 -3.89 -5.69
CA GLY A 32 -22.41 -3.48 -7.05
C GLY A 32 -21.50 -4.02 -8.16
N PHE A 33 -20.50 -4.84 -7.85
CA PHE A 33 -19.63 -5.44 -8.87
C PHE A 33 -20.26 -6.69 -9.50
N PRO A 34 -20.19 -6.84 -10.84
CA PRO A 34 -20.75 -8.01 -11.53
C PRO A 34 -19.80 -9.22 -11.42
N GLY A 35 -20.40 -10.40 -11.41
CA GLY A 35 -19.70 -11.69 -11.44
C GLY A 35 -19.30 -12.20 -10.07
N ASN A 36 -19.11 -13.50 -9.99
CA ASN A 36 -18.49 -14.14 -8.85
C ASN A 36 -16.96 -14.01 -9.02
N LEU A 37 -16.31 -13.36 -8.09
CA LEU A 37 -14.86 -13.19 -8.08
C LEU A 37 -14.27 -14.08 -6.98
N GLU A 38 -13.52 -15.09 -7.37
CA GLU A 38 -12.77 -15.95 -6.46
C GLU A 38 -11.36 -15.40 -6.32
N VAL A 39 -10.95 -15.14 -5.07
CA VAL A 39 -9.64 -14.56 -4.74
C VAL A 39 -8.88 -15.50 -3.83
N GLU A 40 -7.66 -15.80 -4.20
CA GLU A 40 -6.64 -16.45 -3.37
C GLU A 40 -5.57 -15.41 -3.05
N MET A 41 -5.20 -15.28 -1.78
CA MET A 41 -4.11 -14.42 -1.33
C MET A 41 -3.17 -15.24 -0.46
N THR A 42 -1.92 -15.39 -0.89
CA THR A 42 -0.92 -16.18 -0.19
C THR A 42 0.14 -15.28 0.42
N TYR A 43 0.36 -15.43 1.71
CA TYR A 43 1.50 -14.86 2.42
C TYR A 43 2.56 -15.92 2.61
N ARG A 44 3.80 -15.59 2.25
CA ARG A 44 4.96 -16.43 2.47
C ARG A 44 6.04 -15.66 3.20
N LEU A 45 6.58 -16.25 4.25
CA LEU A 45 7.72 -15.73 4.98
C LEU A 45 9.00 -16.32 4.39
N GLU A 46 9.85 -15.48 3.83
CA GLU A 46 11.19 -15.84 3.33
C GLU A 46 12.21 -15.52 4.42
N GLU A 47 12.53 -16.52 5.23
CA GLU A 47 13.37 -16.31 6.43
C GLU A 47 14.79 -15.90 6.09
N GLU A 48 15.39 -16.48 5.06
CA GLU A 48 16.76 -16.18 4.64
C GLU A 48 16.90 -14.73 4.14
N GLU A 49 15.87 -14.21 3.51
CA GLU A 49 15.82 -12.85 2.96
C GLU A 49 15.17 -11.85 3.93
N ASN A 50 14.62 -12.34 5.05
CA ASN A 50 13.81 -11.54 5.98
C ASN A 50 12.71 -10.76 5.24
N ALA A 51 12.00 -11.44 4.38
CA ALA A 51 10.98 -10.87 3.51
C ALA A 51 9.61 -11.54 3.70
N ILE A 52 8.56 -10.77 3.42
CA ILE A 52 7.18 -11.26 3.31
C ILE A 52 6.79 -11.11 1.85
N VAL A 53 6.47 -12.22 1.20
CA VAL A 53 5.93 -12.24 -0.16
C VAL A 53 4.41 -12.37 -0.07
N ILE A 54 3.70 -11.51 -0.81
CA ILE A 54 2.23 -11.53 -0.89
C ILE A 54 1.86 -11.72 -2.35
N GLU A 55 1.21 -12.83 -2.64
CA GLU A 55 0.76 -13.19 -3.98
C GLU A 55 -0.76 -13.17 -4.06
N TYR A 56 -1.30 -12.63 -5.14
CA TYR A 56 -2.73 -12.61 -5.41
C TYR A 56 -3.05 -13.37 -6.68
N ARG A 57 -4.09 -14.18 -6.63
CA ARG A 57 -4.69 -14.83 -7.76
C ARG A 57 -6.19 -14.63 -7.72
N ALA A 58 -6.77 -14.25 -8.86
CA ALA A 58 -8.21 -14.05 -8.94
C ALA A 58 -8.76 -14.63 -10.25
N THR A 59 -9.94 -15.21 -10.16
CA THR A 59 -10.73 -15.69 -11.31
C THR A 59 -12.16 -15.20 -11.19
N THR A 60 -12.82 -14.99 -12.32
CA THR A 60 -14.22 -14.53 -12.36
C THR A 60 -14.99 -15.14 -13.50
N ASP A 61 -16.30 -15.28 -13.34
CA ASP A 61 -17.23 -15.79 -14.35
C ASP A 61 -17.82 -14.67 -15.22
N LYS A 62 -17.60 -13.40 -14.89
CA LYS A 62 -18.03 -12.23 -15.69
C LYS A 62 -16.96 -11.14 -15.70
N ALA A 63 -16.99 -10.29 -16.72
CA ALA A 63 -16.13 -9.11 -16.74
C ALA A 63 -16.44 -8.21 -15.53
N THR A 64 -15.42 -7.93 -14.73
CA THR A 64 -15.53 -7.10 -13.52
C THR A 64 -14.25 -6.31 -13.27
N VAL A 65 -14.29 -5.39 -12.32
CA VAL A 65 -13.12 -4.61 -11.90
C VAL A 65 -12.44 -5.34 -10.75
N VAL A 66 -11.12 -5.49 -10.84
CA VAL A 66 -10.28 -6.08 -9.79
C VAL A 66 -9.16 -5.12 -9.46
N ASN A 67 -9.02 -4.77 -8.18
CA ASN A 67 -7.92 -3.96 -7.66
C ASN A 67 -7.63 -4.39 -6.22
N LEU A 68 -6.77 -5.42 -6.10
CA LEU A 68 -6.40 -6.02 -4.83
C LEU A 68 -5.18 -5.32 -4.23
N THR A 69 -5.17 -5.14 -2.92
CA THR A 69 -4.06 -4.52 -2.21
C THR A 69 -3.87 -5.15 -0.82
N ASN A 70 -2.68 -4.98 -0.26
CA ASN A 70 -2.41 -5.17 1.15
C ASN A 70 -2.38 -3.81 1.84
N HIS A 71 -3.11 -3.68 2.94
CA HIS A 71 -3.17 -2.45 3.72
C HIS A 71 -2.50 -2.62 5.10
N GLY A 72 -1.32 -3.22 5.11
CA GLY A 72 -0.52 -3.38 6.33
C GLY A 72 0.04 -2.05 6.82
N PHE A 73 0.02 -1.86 8.15
CA PHE A 73 0.69 -0.74 8.80
C PHE A 73 1.94 -1.24 9.50
N PHE A 74 3.10 -0.72 9.12
CA PHE A 74 4.40 -1.15 9.63
C PHE A 74 4.95 -0.16 10.65
N ASN A 75 5.31 -0.65 11.83
CA ASN A 75 5.96 0.12 12.86
C ASN A 75 7.44 -0.24 12.99
N LEU A 76 8.29 0.42 12.23
CA LEU A 76 9.73 0.16 12.23
C LEU A 76 10.41 0.60 13.54
N ALA A 77 9.81 1.51 14.31
CA ALA A 77 10.31 1.90 15.62
C ALA A 77 10.15 0.81 16.67
N GLY A 78 9.22 -0.14 16.42
CA GLY A 78 8.92 -1.24 17.35
C GLY A 78 7.99 -0.84 18.49
N THR A 79 7.53 -1.82 19.24
CA THR A 79 6.54 -1.65 20.31
C THR A 79 7.13 -1.10 21.62
N ALA A 80 8.44 -1.16 21.78
CA ALA A 80 9.13 -0.66 22.96
C ALA A 80 9.42 0.84 22.90
N ASN A 81 9.10 1.53 21.80
CA ASN A 81 9.28 2.96 21.65
C ASN A 81 8.25 3.73 22.48
N PRO A 82 8.65 4.56 23.47
CA PRO A 82 7.73 5.30 24.34
C PRO A 82 6.99 6.42 23.58
N THR A 83 7.49 6.86 22.43
CA THR A 83 6.91 7.92 21.60
C THR A 83 6.79 7.44 20.17
N PRO A 84 5.83 6.54 19.88
CA PRO A 84 5.68 6.00 18.54
C PRO A 84 5.20 7.10 17.59
N THR A 85 6.10 7.55 16.73
CA THR A 85 5.77 8.42 15.60
C THR A 85 6.45 7.91 14.34
N VAL A 86 5.79 8.06 13.21
CA VAL A 86 6.36 7.76 11.89
C VAL A 86 7.05 8.98 11.28
N GLU A 87 6.94 10.15 11.92
CA GLU A 87 7.46 11.41 11.36
C GLU A 87 8.97 11.39 11.12
N ASN A 88 9.71 10.62 11.92
CA ASN A 88 11.16 10.48 11.77
C ASN A 88 11.57 9.46 10.71
N ASN A 89 10.63 8.69 10.19
CA ASN A 89 10.93 7.72 9.15
C ASN A 89 11.38 8.44 7.88
N ILE A 90 12.49 7.98 7.33
CA ILE A 90 13.05 8.47 6.08
C ILE A 90 12.47 7.61 4.96
N VAL A 91 11.76 8.24 4.04
CA VAL A 91 11.04 7.58 2.96
C VAL A 91 11.60 8.01 1.61
N THR A 92 11.70 7.05 0.69
CA THR A 92 11.92 7.28 -0.74
C THR A 92 10.86 6.51 -1.51
N ILE A 93 10.26 7.13 -2.55
CA ILE A 93 9.25 6.51 -3.41
C ILE A 93 9.67 6.69 -4.86
N ASN A 94 9.75 5.59 -5.60
CA ASN A 94 10.11 5.58 -7.02
C ASN A 94 8.89 5.94 -7.89
N ALA A 95 8.47 7.19 -7.84
CA ALA A 95 7.31 7.68 -8.59
C ALA A 95 7.48 9.16 -8.96
N ASP A 96 7.23 9.50 -10.22
CA ASP A 96 7.21 10.89 -10.70
C ASP A 96 5.83 11.53 -10.59
N PHE A 97 4.79 10.73 -10.33
CA PHE A 97 3.40 11.17 -10.28
C PHE A 97 2.64 10.53 -9.12
N TYR A 98 1.56 11.17 -8.75
CA TYR A 98 0.58 10.66 -7.77
C TYR A 98 -0.84 10.98 -8.26
N THR A 99 -1.85 10.39 -7.62
CA THR A 99 -3.26 10.66 -7.91
C THR A 99 -3.82 11.62 -6.87
N PRO A 100 -4.14 12.88 -7.26
CA PRO A 100 -4.81 13.83 -6.36
C PRO A 100 -6.19 13.33 -5.90
N ILE A 101 -6.54 13.71 -4.68
CA ILE A 101 -7.83 13.41 -4.06
C ILE A 101 -8.66 14.69 -3.87
N ASP A 102 -9.97 14.53 -3.75
CA ASP A 102 -10.89 15.57 -3.33
C ASP A 102 -11.01 15.66 -1.79
N GLU A 103 -11.88 16.52 -1.29
CA GLU A 103 -12.10 16.78 0.14
C GLU A 103 -12.66 15.58 0.92
N VAL A 104 -13.15 14.55 0.23
CA VAL A 104 -13.64 13.30 0.82
C VAL A 104 -12.73 12.11 0.50
N SER A 105 -11.46 12.40 0.14
CA SER A 105 -10.40 11.42 -0.13
C SER A 105 -10.66 10.50 -1.34
N ILE A 106 -11.46 10.96 -2.31
CA ILE A 106 -11.70 10.23 -3.55
C ILE A 106 -10.74 10.73 -4.63
N PRO A 107 -10.03 9.84 -5.35
CA PRO A 107 -9.19 10.23 -6.48
C PRO A 107 -9.98 10.97 -7.56
N THR A 108 -9.45 12.11 -8.01
CA THR A 108 -10.13 12.99 -8.99
C THR A 108 -10.06 12.49 -10.43
N GLY A 109 -9.20 11.50 -10.68
CA GLY A 109 -8.85 11.02 -12.03
C GLY A 109 -7.66 11.76 -12.65
N GLU A 110 -7.17 12.81 -12.00
CA GLU A 110 -5.93 13.48 -12.39
C GLU A 110 -4.70 12.63 -12.02
N ILE A 111 -3.64 12.76 -12.82
CA ILE A 111 -2.29 12.26 -12.52
C ILE A 111 -1.38 13.48 -12.46
N ALA A 112 -0.99 13.88 -11.25
CA ALA A 112 -0.21 15.08 -11.00
C ALA A 112 1.27 14.74 -10.75
N LYS A 113 2.17 15.64 -11.14
CA LYS A 113 3.60 15.49 -10.84
C LYS A 113 3.88 15.69 -9.36
N VAL A 114 4.81 14.91 -8.83
CA VAL A 114 5.33 15.12 -7.48
C VAL A 114 6.31 16.29 -7.39
N GLU A 115 7.00 16.57 -8.49
CA GLU A 115 8.06 17.58 -8.57
C GLU A 115 7.62 18.96 -8.07
N GLY A 116 8.40 19.52 -7.15
CA GLY A 116 8.13 20.84 -6.57
C GLY A 116 6.98 20.87 -5.58
N THR A 117 6.49 19.70 -5.14
CA THR A 117 5.42 19.58 -4.14
C THR A 117 5.92 18.83 -2.89
N PRO A 118 5.20 18.91 -1.76
CA PRO A 118 5.50 18.08 -0.59
C PRO A 118 5.38 16.57 -0.85
N MET A 119 4.71 16.17 -1.94
CA MET A 119 4.56 14.76 -2.34
C MET A 119 5.84 14.18 -2.98
N ASP A 120 6.88 14.98 -3.20
CA ASP A 120 8.12 14.52 -3.85
C ASP A 120 9.03 13.75 -2.89
N PHE A 121 8.93 12.44 -2.93
CA PHE A 121 9.79 11.49 -2.21
C PHE A 121 10.77 10.75 -3.13
N ARG A 122 11.08 11.27 -4.31
CA ARG A 122 12.09 10.67 -5.22
C ARG A 122 13.49 10.70 -4.63
N THR A 123 13.73 11.60 -3.69
CA THR A 123 14.93 11.60 -2.83
C THR A 123 14.52 11.40 -1.38
N PRO A 124 15.43 10.91 -0.51
CA PRO A 124 15.11 10.63 0.88
C PRO A 124 14.63 11.86 1.66
N HIS A 125 13.44 11.79 2.24
CA HIS A 125 12.87 12.81 3.13
C HIS A 125 12.24 12.17 4.36
N THR A 126 12.29 12.85 5.50
CA THR A 126 11.50 12.40 6.65
C THR A 126 10.01 12.72 6.42
N VAL A 127 9.14 11.85 6.91
CA VAL A 127 7.68 12.05 6.82
C VAL A 127 7.29 13.38 7.47
N GLY A 128 7.83 13.68 8.64
CA GLY A 128 7.50 14.88 9.41
C GLY A 128 7.98 16.19 8.80
N GLU A 129 8.94 16.14 7.86
CA GLU A 129 9.55 17.36 7.28
C GLU A 129 8.52 18.28 6.62
N ARG A 130 7.54 17.70 5.94
CA ARG A 130 6.59 18.43 5.09
C ARG A 130 5.12 18.05 5.33
N ILE A 131 4.83 17.10 6.22
CA ILE A 131 3.46 16.58 6.43
C ILE A 131 2.46 17.67 6.84
N ASN A 132 2.95 18.73 7.49
CA ASN A 132 2.16 19.86 7.97
C ASN A 132 2.19 21.06 7.02
N ASP A 133 2.72 20.94 5.82
CA ASP A 133 2.72 21.99 4.83
C ASP A 133 1.29 22.39 4.43
N LYS A 134 1.09 23.67 4.13
CA LYS A 134 -0.19 24.19 3.64
C LYS A 134 -0.40 23.82 2.16
N PHE A 135 -0.34 22.55 1.88
CA PHE A 135 -0.58 21.99 0.56
C PHE A 135 -1.95 21.31 0.55
N GLN A 136 -2.78 21.63 -0.46
CA GLN A 136 -4.18 21.21 -0.46
C GLN A 136 -4.36 19.71 -0.32
N GLN A 137 -3.49 18.92 -0.91
CA GLN A 137 -3.59 17.46 -0.87
C GLN A 137 -3.27 16.90 0.53
N LEU A 138 -2.29 17.48 1.24
CA LEU A 138 -2.01 17.13 2.63
C LEU A 138 -3.16 17.53 3.57
N ILE A 139 -3.87 18.63 3.25
CA ILE A 139 -5.06 19.05 4.00
C ILE A 139 -6.20 18.04 3.78
N TYR A 140 -6.45 17.63 2.53
CA TYR A 140 -7.52 16.68 2.20
C TYR A 140 -7.25 15.28 2.76
N GLY A 141 -6.02 14.79 2.64
CA GLY A 141 -5.62 13.48 3.16
C GLY A 141 -5.35 13.44 4.66
N ALA A 142 -5.42 14.60 5.37
CA ALA A 142 -4.96 14.72 6.75
C ALA A 142 -3.52 14.19 6.96
N GLY A 143 -2.69 14.40 5.94
CA GLY A 143 -1.33 13.89 5.81
C GLY A 143 -1.10 13.22 4.46
N TYR A 144 -0.16 12.28 4.41
CA TYR A 144 0.13 11.50 3.21
C TYR A 144 -0.79 10.28 3.15
N ASP A 145 -1.85 10.35 2.34
CA ASP A 145 -2.80 9.26 2.10
C ASP A 145 -3.17 9.20 0.60
N HIS A 146 -2.14 9.09 -0.25
CA HIS A 146 -2.29 9.19 -1.69
C HIS A 146 -1.65 8.00 -2.39
N CYS A 147 -2.25 7.57 -3.51
CA CYS A 147 -1.65 6.61 -4.40
C CYS A 147 -0.56 7.26 -5.25
N TYR A 148 0.58 6.61 -5.35
CA TYR A 148 1.68 7.00 -6.23
C TYR A 148 1.65 6.17 -7.51
N VAL A 149 1.95 6.82 -8.63
CA VAL A 149 2.12 6.14 -9.93
C VAL A 149 3.59 5.75 -10.04
N LEU A 150 3.86 4.48 -9.78
CA LEU A 150 5.22 3.96 -9.70
C LEU A 150 5.92 3.97 -11.07
N ASN A 151 7.21 4.31 -11.05
CA ASN A 151 8.07 4.16 -12.22
C ASN A 151 8.44 2.68 -12.37
N LYS A 152 7.95 2.04 -13.43
CA LYS A 152 8.19 0.63 -13.74
C LYS A 152 9.20 0.50 -14.88
N ALA A 153 10.11 -0.48 -14.79
CA ALA A 153 11.00 -0.81 -15.89
C ALA A 153 10.20 -1.36 -17.09
N GLU A 154 9.25 -2.23 -16.80
CA GLU A 154 8.30 -2.77 -17.78
C GLU A 154 7.00 -3.19 -17.07
N THR A 155 5.94 -3.35 -17.86
CA THR A 155 4.66 -3.81 -17.31
C THR A 155 4.78 -5.22 -16.72
N GLY A 156 4.41 -5.36 -15.45
CA GLY A 156 4.45 -6.63 -14.72
C GLY A 156 5.81 -6.99 -14.12
N SER A 157 6.82 -6.11 -14.22
CA SER A 157 8.07 -6.30 -13.48
C SER A 157 7.86 -6.11 -11.98
N LEU A 158 8.61 -6.85 -11.19
CA LEU A 158 8.71 -6.65 -9.75
C LEU A 158 9.85 -5.65 -9.49
N ASP A 159 9.51 -4.39 -9.29
CA ASP A 159 10.48 -3.31 -9.12
C ASP A 159 10.43 -2.73 -7.70
N LEU A 160 11.54 -2.15 -7.25
CA LEU A 160 11.59 -1.41 -6.01
C LEU A 160 10.69 -0.18 -6.10
N ALA A 161 9.60 -0.18 -5.35
CA ALA A 161 8.61 0.89 -5.30
C ALA A 161 8.96 1.95 -4.27
N ALA A 162 9.39 1.53 -3.07
CA ALA A 162 9.68 2.43 -1.97
C ALA A 162 10.70 1.85 -0.99
N THR A 163 11.37 2.74 -0.27
CA THR A 163 12.16 2.39 0.91
C THR A 163 11.70 3.21 2.12
N CYS A 164 11.73 2.61 3.28
CA CYS A 164 11.45 3.29 4.54
C CYS A 164 12.49 2.89 5.59
N LYS A 165 13.14 3.87 6.21
CA LYS A 165 14.13 3.64 7.27
C LYS A 165 13.74 4.39 8.53
N GLU A 166 13.72 3.69 9.67
CA GLU A 166 13.59 4.31 10.98
C GLU A 166 14.99 4.48 11.60
N PRO A 167 15.45 5.73 11.79
CA PRO A 167 16.86 6.00 12.13
C PRO A 167 17.27 5.54 13.53
N ASN A 168 16.37 5.49 14.52
CA ASN A 168 16.71 5.13 15.89
C ASN A 168 16.85 3.61 16.06
N SER A 169 15.94 2.84 15.46
CA SER A 169 16.01 1.37 15.49
C SER A 169 16.98 0.81 14.46
N GLY A 170 17.29 1.60 13.42
CA GLY A 170 18.08 1.18 12.27
C GLY A 170 17.34 0.24 11.31
N ARG A 171 16.06 -0.07 11.56
CA ARG A 171 15.26 -0.94 10.68
C ARG A 171 14.98 -0.25 9.36
N THR A 172 15.13 -1.02 8.30
CA THR A 172 14.81 -0.58 6.93
C THR A 172 13.80 -1.57 6.34
N MET A 173 12.82 -1.04 5.62
CA MET A 173 11.86 -1.81 4.82
C MET A 173 11.99 -1.38 3.38
N GLU A 174 12.03 -2.34 2.49
CA GLU A 174 11.93 -2.17 1.05
C GLU A 174 10.62 -2.77 0.56
N VAL A 175 9.95 -2.07 -0.33
CA VAL A 175 8.68 -2.51 -0.92
C VAL A 175 8.90 -2.72 -2.40
N TYR A 176 8.60 -3.91 -2.85
CA TYR A 176 8.64 -4.30 -4.26
C TYR A 176 7.22 -4.62 -4.74
N THR A 177 6.88 -4.21 -5.92
CA THR A 177 5.59 -4.51 -6.55
C THR A 177 5.67 -4.47 -8.06
#